data_d2f7c9251de929386a5f6aec3d24f60e
#
_entry.id   d2f7c9251de929386a5f6aec3d24f60e
#
_cell.length_a   1.000
_cell.length_b   1.000
_cell.length_c   1.000
_cell.angle_alpha   90.00
_cell.angle_beta   90.00
_cell.angle_gamma   90.00
#
_symmetry.space_group_name_H-M   'P 1'
#
loop_
_entity.id
_entity.type
_entity.pdbx_description
1 polymer ?
#
loop_
_entity_poly.entity_id
_entity_poly.type
_entity_poly.pdbx_seq_one_letter_code
_entity_poly.pdbx_strand_id
1 'polypeptide(L)'
;MPEGDTVLQTAKRLHTALADQVLTRSDLRVPRFATADLTGRTVLGTLSRGKHLLTRIEGGLTLHSHLRMDGSWRVYATAERWRGGPAHQIRAILSTADHTAVGYRLPVLELLRTVDEGKAVGHLGPDLLGPDWDPDTALHNLLAAPARPLGEALLDQRNLAGIGNIYKAELCFLARATPWLPVGDLPATTAVRLVATAKQLLEANRDRPVRTTTGSRARGYLPTERLWVYGRTHRPCLRCGAPIRAAEQDTRPTYWCPRCQSGPTP
;
A
#
# COMPACT_ATOMS: atom_id res chain seq x y z
N MET A 1 -5.97 -3.57 5.32
CA MET A 1 -5.30 -2.28 5.09
C MET A 1 -4.58 -2.35 3.75
N PRO A 2 -4.89 -1.47 2.81
CA PRO A 2 -4.17 -1.38 1.54
C PRO A 2 -2.73 -0.90 1.75
N GLU A 3 -1.76 -1.67 1.23
CA GLU A 3 -0.35 -1.31 1.14
C GLU A 3 0.09 -1.42 -0.32
N GLY A 4 1.34 -1.20 -0.67
CA GLY A 4 1.81 -1.11 -2.05
C GLY A 4 1.35 -2.28 -2.94
N ASP A 5 1.40 -3.52 -2.44
CA ASP A 5 0.91 -4.71 -3.13
C ASP A 5 -0.59 -4.63 -3.49
N THR A 6 -1.42 -4.22 -2.54
CA THR A 6 -2.88 -4.09 -2.74
C THR A 6 -3.21 -2.95 -3.70
N VAL A 7 -2.45 -1.84 -3.62
CA VAL A 7 -2.65 -0.69 -4.51
C VAL A 7 -2.24 -1.03 -5.94
N LEU A 8 -1.12 -1.74 -6.13
CA LEU A 8 -0.72 -2.24 -7.45
C LEU A 8 -1.78 -3.18 -8.06
N GLN A 9 -2.31 -4.13 -7.27
CA GLN A 9 -3.39 -5.01 -7.74
C GLN A 9 -4.64 -4.21 -8.14
N THR A 10 -4.96 -3.15 -7.40
CA THR A 10 -6.07 -2.27 -7.73
C THR A 10 -5.79 -1.50 -9.02
N ALA A 11 -4.57 -0.96 -9.19
CA ALA A 11 -4.16 -0.30 -10.43
C ALA A 11 -4.25 -1.22 -11.64
N LYS A 12 -3.76 -2.47 -11.54
CA LYS A 12 -3.87 -3.47 -12.60
C LYS A 12 -5.32 -3.74 -12.99
N ARG A 13 -6.23 -3.93 -12.01
CA ARG A 13 -7.66 -4.17 -12.28
C ARG A 13 -8.33 -2.98 -12.95
N LEU A 14 -8.03 -1.75 -12.51
CA LEU A 14 -8.55 -0.54 -13.14
C LEU A 14 -7.99 -0.37 -14.55
N HIS A 15 -6.69 -0.61 -14.73
CA HIS A 15 -6.05 -0.55 -16.04
C HIS A 15 -6.69 -1.53 -17.02
N THR A 16 -6.82 -2.81 -16.64
CA THR A 16 -7.43 -3.85 -17.49
C THR A 16 -8.87 -3.50 -17.90
N ALA A 17 -9.63 -2.83 -17.02
CA ALA A 17 -11.03 -2.53 -17.28
C ALA A 17 -11.27 -1.22 -18.04
N LEU A 18 -10.36 -0.25 -17.91
CA LEU A 18 -10.61 1.11 -18.38
C LEU A 18 -9.60 1.60 -19.44
N ALA A 19 -8.37 1.03 -19.50
CA ALA A 19 -7.34 1.54 -20.41
C ALA A 19 -7.79 1.42 -21.88
N ASP A 20 -7.45 2.44 -22.66
CA ASP A 20 -7.79 2.57 -24.08
C ASP A 20 -9.31 2.61 -24.38
N GLN A 21 -10.13 2.80 -23.33
CA GLN A 21 -11.58 2.90 -23.45
C GLN A 21 -12.07 4.33 -23.26
N VAL A 22 -13.12 4.70 -24.01
CA VAL A 22 -13.80 5.98 -23.85
C VAL A 22 -14.78 5.90 -22.67
N LEU A 23 -14.76 6.91 -21.81
CA LEU A 23 -15.70 7.03 -20.71
C LEU A 23 -17.09 7.39 -21.24
N THR A 24 -18.06 6.50 -21.00
CA THR A 24 -19.49 6.73 -21.29
C THR A 24 -20.20 7.43 -20.12
N ARG A 25 -19.59 7.37 -18.93
CA ARG A 25 -20.06 8.06 -17.72
C ARG A 25 -18.90 8.42 -16.81
N SER A 26 -18.96 9.61 -16.24
CA SER A 26 -18.08 10.10 -15.19
C SER A 26 -18.92 10.78 -14.10
N ASP A 27 -18.69 10.42 -12.82
CA ASP A 27 -19.43 11.00 -11.69
C ASP A 27 -18.48 11.06 -10.49
N LEU A 28 -17.95 12.25 -10.21
CA LEU A 28 -17.01 12.49 -9.11
C LEU A 28 -17.74 13.15 -7.94
N ARG A 29 -18.00 12.37 -6.87
CA ARG A 29 -18.82 12.79 -5.73
C ARG A 29 -17.99 13.38 -4.60
N VAL A 30 -17.14 14.33 -4.95
CA VAL A 30 -16.39 15.18 -4.01
C VAL A 30 -16.65 16.64 -4.36
N PRO A 31 -16.92 17.53 -3.39
CA PRO A 31 -17.41 18.89 -3.68
C PRO A 31 -16.57 19.64 -4.71
N ARG A 32 -15.25 19.56 -4.60
CA ARG A 32 -14.32 20.28 -5.48
C ARG A 32 -14.40 19.87 -6.96
N PHE A 33 -14.85 18.64 -7.23
CA PHE A 33 -14.86 18.07 -8.59
C PHE A 33 -16.25 17.58 -9.02
N ALA A 34 -17.30 17.95 -8.29
CA ALA A 34 -18.66 17.48 -8.56
C ALA A 34 -19.20 17.91 -9.93
N THR A 35 -18.67 19.00 -10.50
CA THR A 35 -19.04 19.52 -11.83
C THR A 35 -18.08 19.06 -12.95
N ALA A 36 -17.01 18.32 -12.60
CA ALA A 36 -16.07 17.84 -13.61
C ALA A 36 -16.68 16.66 -14.37
N ASP A 37 -16.78 16.83 -15.69
CA ASP A 37 -17.22 15.77 -16.58
C ASP A 37 -16.05 15.26 -17.44
N LEU A 38 -15.80 13.98 -17.37
CA LEU A 38 -14.76 13.27 -18.12
C LEU A 38 -15.38 12.39 -19.23
N THR A 39 -16.70 12.44 -19.41
CA THR A 39 -17.42 11.68 -20.43
C THR A 39 -16.90 12.03 -21.83
N GLY A 40 -16.76 11.04 -22.68
CA GLY A 40 -16.20 11.17 -24.02
C GLY A 40 -14.68 11.18 -24.11
N ARG A 41 -13.96 11.18 -22.97
CA ARG A 41 -12.50 11.12 -22.92
C ARG A 41 -12.01 9.69 -22.83
N THR A 42 -10.87 9.41 -23.45
CA THR A 42 -10.18 8.10 -23.36
C THR A 42 -9.40 8.00 -22.06
N VAL A 43 -9.50 6.88 -21.37
CA VAL A 43 -8.59 6.53 -20.26
C VAL A 43 -7.29 5.98 -20.85
N LEU A 44 -6.18 6.68 -20.66
CA LEU A 44 -4.86 6.29 -21.19
C LEU A 44 -4.21 5.16 -20.37
N GLY A 45 -4.65 4.97 -19.14
CA GLY A 45 -4.17 3.90 -18.26
C GLY A 45 -4.24 4.26 -16.79
N THR A 46 -4.07 3.24 -15.95
CA THR A 46 -3.98 3.39 -14.49
C THR A 46 -2.69 2.77 -14.00
N LEU A 47 -1.96 3.48 -13.16
CA LEU A 47 -0.74 3.02 -12.52
C LEU A 47 -0.78 3.29 -11.00
N SER A 48 0.06 2.60 -10.27
CA SER A 48 0.33 2.89 -8.85
C SER A 48 1.69 3.55 -8.69
N ARG A 49 1.80 4.41 -7.67
CA ARG A 49 3.06 4.96 -7.18
C ARG A 49 3.02 4.92 -5.66
N GLY A 50 3.80 4.04 -5.02
CA GLY A 50 3.68 3.72 -3.61
C GLY A 50 2.26 3.23 -3.28
N LYS A 51 1.53 4.03 -2.51
CA LYS A 51 0.14 3.74 -2.14
C LYS A 51 -0.89 4.63 -2.85
N HIS A 52 -0.48 5.36 -3.88
CA HIS A 52 -1.30 6.23 -4.71
C HIS A 52 -1.72 5.54 -6.00
N LEU A 53 -2.91 5.86 -6.49
CA LEU A 53 -3.43 5.43 -7.78
C LEU A 53 -3.53 6.67 -8.69
N LEU A 54 -3.01 6.55 -9.89
CA LEU A 54 -3.00 7.60 -10.91
C LEU A 54 -3.67 7.04 -12.18
N THR A 55 -4.88 7.48 -12.46
CA THR A 55 -5.61 7.13 -13.70
C THR A 55 -5.49 8.30 -14.67
N ARG A 56 -4.66 8.12 -15.70
CA ARG A 56 -4.43 9.13 -16.73
C ARG A 56 -5.53 9.12 -17.77
N ILE A 57 -6.01 10.30 -18.12
CA ILE A 57 -7.17 10.53 -18.99
C ILE A 57 -6.78 11.53 -20.07
N GLU A 58 -7.30 11.34 -21.25
CA GLU A 58 -7.10 12.21 -22.40
C GLU A 58 -7.34 13.68 -22.05
N GLY A 59 -6.57 14.57 -22.68
CA GLY A 59 -6.59 16.01 -22.39
C GLY A 59 -5.65 16.41 -21.24
N GLY A 60 -4.65 15.55 -20.93
CA GLY A 60 -3.61 15.86 -19.93
C GLY A 60 -4.15 15.87 -18.50
N LEU A 61 -5.14 15.06 -18.20
CA LEU A 61 -5.76 14.93 -16.89
C LEU A 61 -5.36 13.61 -16.19
N THR A 62 -5.26 13.67 -14.88
CA THR A 62 -5.03 12.49 -14.02
C THR A 62 -6.00 12.52 -12.85
N LEU A 63 -6.77 11.44 -12.70
CA LEU A 63 -7.55 11.20 -11.50
C LEU A 63 -6.66 10.50 -10.49
N HIS A 64 -6.25 11.25 -9.47
CA HIS A 64 -5.47 10.76 -8.34
C HIS A 64 -6.40 10.26 -7.23
N SER A 65 -6.11 9.08 -6.69
CA SER A 65 -6.81 8.58 -5.50
C SER A 65 -5.87 7.84 -4.56
N HIS A 66 -6.22 7.83 -3.26
CA HIS A 66 -5.52 7.09 -2.23
C HIS A 66 -6.54 6.32 -1.37
N LEU A 67 -6.32 5.03 -1.17
CA LEU A 67 -7.28 4.16 -0.47
C LEU A 67 -7.29 4.35 1.05
N ARG A 68 -6.16 4.76 1.64
CA ARG A 68 -5.93 4.80 3.09
C ARG A 68 -6.39 3.48 3.76
N MET A 69 -7.26 3.55 4.80
CA MET A 69 -7.69 2.37 5.56
C MET A 69 -8.91 1.67 4.95
N ASP A 70 -9.89 2.43 4.47
CA ASP A 70 -11.24 1.95 4.17
C ASP A 70 -11.64 2.13 2.70
N GLY A 71 -10.88 2.91 1.95
CA GLY A 71 -11.13 3.16 0.53
C GLY A 71 -10.94 1.91 -0.32
N SER A 72 -11.74 1.81 -1.38
CA SER A 72 -11.62 0.72 -2.35
C SER A 72 -12.13 1.13 -3.71
N TRP A 73 -11.52 0.57 -4.75
CA TRP A 73 -12.08 0.53 -6.09
C TRP A 73 -12.60 -0.86 -6.40
N ARG A 74 -13.78 -0.93 -7.02
CA ARG A 74 -14.37 -2.17 -7.52
C ARG A 74 -14.74 -2.00 -8.98
N VAL A 75 -14.45 -3.02 -9.77
CA VAL A 75 -14.82 -3.09 -11.18
C VAL A 75 -15.97 -4.07 -11.32
N TYR A 76 -16.97 -3.68 -12.09
CA TYR A 76 -18.18 -4.44 -12.42
C TYR A 76 -18.37 -4.47 -13.93
N ALA A 77 -18.98 -5.52 -14.47
CA ALA A 77 -19.52 -5.47 -15.81
C ALA A 77 -20.67 -4.44 -15.87
N THR A 78 -20.93 -3.85 -17.03
CA THR A 78 -21.88 -2.72 -17.17
C THR A 78 -23.28 -3.05 -16.64
N ALA A 79 -23.76 -4.29 -16.80
CA ALA A 79 -25.08 -4.74 -16.32
C ALA A 79 -25.06 -5.30 -14.89
N GLU A 80 -23.89 -5.36 -14.24
CA GLU A 80 -23.74 -5.98 -12.93
C GLU A 80 -24.20 -5.05 -11.80
N ARG A 81 -24.89 -5.63 -10.79
CA ARG A 81 -25.27 -4.87 -9.59
C ARG A 81 -24.05 -4.59 -8.71
N TRP A 82 -23.88 -3.34 -8.31
CA TRP A 82 -22.78 -2.92 -7.45
C TRP A 82 -22.97 -3.40 -6.00
N ARG A 83 -21.95 -4.04 -5.44
CA ARG A 83 -21.96 -4.66 -4.11
C ARG A 83 -20.86 -4.16 -3.18
N GLY A 84 -20.22 -3.02 -3.48
CA GLY A 84 -19.07 -2.49 -2.72
C GLY A 84 -19.43 -1.68 -1.48
N GLY A 85 -20.71 -1.31 -1.35
CA GLY A 85 -21.22 -0.50 -0.22
C GLY A 85 -22.45 0.32 -0.62
N PRO A 86 -23.07 1.03 0.33
CA PRO A 86 -24.23 1.88 0.08
C PRO A 86 -23.86 3.10 -0.79
N ALA A 87 -24.85 3.65 -1.47
CA ALA A 87 -24.68 4.73 -2.46
C ALA A 87 -24.01 6.00 -1.90
N HIS A 88 -24.24 6.35 -0.64
CA HIS A 88 -23.65 7.52 0.01
C HIS A 88 -22.12 7.38 0.25
N GLN A 89 -21.58 6.17 0.16
CA GLN A 89 -20.14 5.91 0.27
C GLN A 89 -19.41 5.99 -1.07
N ILE A 90 -20.12 6.09 -2.18
CA ILE A 90 -19.51 6.23 -3.51
C ILE A 90 -18.89 7.62 -3.62
N ARG A 91 -17.64 7.67 -4.09
CA ARG A 91 -16.87 8.91 -4.33
C ARG A 91 -16.55 9.12 -5.80
N ALA A 92 -16.50 8.04 -6.60
CA ALA A 92 -16.29 8.13 -8.03
C ALA A 92 -16.98 6.99 -8.76
N ILE A 93 -17.46 7.27 -9.97
CA ILE A 93 -17.94 6.29 -10.94
C ILE A 93 -17.31 6.63 -12.29
N LEU A 94 -16.65 5.66 -12.89
CA LEU A 94 -16.11 5.74 -14.25
C LEU A 94 -16.64 4.53 -15.02
N SER A 95 -17.46 4.76 -16.05
CA SER A 95 -18.00 3.68 -16.88
C SER A 95 -17.46 3.79 -18.30
N THR A 96 -17.20 2.63 -18.89
CA THR A 96 -16.95 2.43 -20.32
C THR A 96 -18.14 1.67 -20.93
N ALA A 97 -18.03 1.19 -22.17
CA ALA A 97 -19.06 0.34 -22.77
C ALA A 97 -19.25 -0.97 -21.99
N ASP A 98 -18.16 -1.58 -21.52
CA ASP A 98 -18.16 -2.93 -20.96
C ASP A 98 -18.06 -2.98 -19.44
N HIS A 99 -17.44 -1.97 -18.82
CA HIS A 99 -17.12 -1.98 -17.39
C HIS A 99 -17.50 -0.69 -16.68
N THR A 100 -17.75 -0.83 -15.37
CA THR A 100 -17.91 0.31 -14.46
C THR A 100 -16.98 0.14 -13.27
N ALA A 101 -16.06 1.09 -13.09
CA ALA A 101 -15.25 1.22 -11.91
C ALA A 101 -15.92 2.15 -10.89
N VAL A 102 -16.14 1.65 -9.68
CA VAL A 102 -16.78 2.40 -8.58
C VAL A 102 -15.82 2.54 -7.42
N GLY A 103 -15.50 3.78 -7.07
CA GLY A 103 -14.67 4.15 -5.93
C GLY A 103 -15.51 4.38 -4.68
N TYR A 104 -15.31 3.56 -3.66
CA TYR A 104 -16.02 3.64 -2.38
C TYR A 104 -15.10 4.20 -1.30
N ARG A 105 -15.63 5.11 -0.46
CA ARG A 105 -14.93 5.64 0.73
C ARG A 105 -13.50 6.11 0.44
N LEU A 106 -13.27 6.69 -0.73
CA LEU A 106 -11.97 7.24 -1.09
C LEU A 106 -11.72 8.53 -0.28
N PRO A 107 -10.78 8.53 0.67
CA PRO A 107 -10.52 9.74 1.47
C PRO A 107 -9.72 10.79 0.70
N VAL A 108 -9.01 10.37 -0.34
CA VAL A 108 -8.36 11.26 -1.30
C VAL A 108 -8.86 10.90 -2.70
N LEU A 109 -9.44 11.89 -3.35
CA LEU A 109 -9.84 11.85 -4.76
C LEU A 109 -9.66 13.25 -5.33
N GLU A 110 -8.76 13.39 -6.29
CA GLU A 110 -8.38 14.66 -6.88
C GLU A 110 -8.25 14.53 -8.38
N LEU A 111 -8.68 15.55 -9.11
CA LEU A 111 -8.43 15.67 -10.54
C LEU A 111 -7.29 16.69 -10.74
N LEU A 112 -6.19 16.21 -11.30
CA LEU A 112 -4.96 16.98 -11.51
C LEU A 112 -4.69 17.10 -13.02
N ARG A 113 -3.89 18.10 -13.41
CA ARG A 113 -3.20 18.03 -14.70
C ARG A 113 -2.10 16.97 -14.60
N THR A 114 -1.89 16.18 -15.64
CA THR A 114 -0.85 15.11 -15.63
C THR A 114 0.55 15.68 -15.36
N VAL A 115 0.85 16.89 -15.83
CA VAL A 115 2.11 17.58 -15.53
C VAL A 115 2.28 17.95 -14.05
N ASP A 116 1.21 17.95 -13.28
CA ASP A 116 1.18 18.26 -11.85
C ASP A 116 1.18 16.99 -10.94
N GLU A 117 1.28 15.77 -11.51
CA GLU A 117 1.35 14.52 -10.72
C GLU A 117 2.45 14.57 -9.64
N GLY A 118 3.56 15.25 -9.92
CA GLY A 118 4.64 15.47 -8.97
C GLY A 118 4.20 16.12 -7.65
N LYS A 119 3.13 16.91 -7.63
CA LYS A 119 2.58 17.51 -6.40
C LYS A 119 1.97 16.46 -5.47
N ALA A 120 1.42 15.38 -6.04
CA ALA A 120 0.81 14.28 -5.28
C ALA A 120 1.83 13.20 -4.87
N VAL A 121 2.82 12.90 -5.73
CA VAL A 121 3.69 11.73 -5.55
C VAL A 121 5.18 12.02 -5.63
N GLY A 122 5.60 13.26 -5.95
CA GLY A 122 7.01 13.62 -6.11
C GLY A 122 7.84 13.61 -4.81
N HIS A 123 7.17 13.61 -3.66
CA HIS A 123 7.82 13.50 -2.36
C HIS A 123 8.18 12.05 -1.97
N LEU A 124 7.72 11.07 -2.74
CA LEU A 124 7.93 9.65 -2.42
C LEU A 124 9.37 9.23 -2.77
N GLY A 125 9.97 8.46 -1.88
CA GLY A 125 11.21 7.75 -2.15
C GLY A 125 11.02 6.61 -3.19
N PRO A 126 12.08 5.80 -3.44
CA PRO A 126 12.01 4.69 -4.37
C PRO A 126 10.82 3.78 -4.09
N ASP A 127 10.02 3.46 -5.12
CA ASP A 127 8.85 2.62 -4.97
C ASP A 127 9.24 1.14 -5.04
N LEU A 128 8.93 0.40 -3.97
CA LEU A 128 9.21 -1.04 -3.87
C LEU A 128 8.60 -1.87 -5.01
N LEU A 129 7.56 -1.38 -5.68
CA LEU A 129 6.92 -2.05 -6.81
C LEU A 129 6.97 -1.22 -8.10
N GLY A 130 7.65 -0.08 -8.07
CA GLY A 130 7.80 0.82 -9.20
C GLY A 130 9.03 0.51 -10.06
N PRO A 131 9.09 1.10 -11.27
CA PRO A 131 10.22 0.97 -12.17
C PRO A 131 11.47 1.75 -11.70
N ASP A 132 11.29 2.70 -10.78
CA ASP A 132 12.34 3.54 -10.20
C ASP A 132 12.91 2.97 -8.89
N TRP A 133 12.74 1.67 -8.64
CA TRP A 133 13.30 1.03 -7.47
C TRP A 133 14.83 1.12 -7.47
N ASP A 134 15.35 1.77 -6.44
CA ASP A 134 16.77 1.92 -6.17
C ASP A 134 17.06 1.54 -4.71
N PRO A 135 17.68 0.38 -4.45
CA PRO A 135 17.96 -0.09 -3.10
C PRO A 135 18.96 0.78 -2.35
N ASP A 136 19.91 1.39 -3.03
CA ASP A 136 20.95 2.21 -2.40
C ASP A 136 20.36 3.53 -1.91
N THR A 137 19.54 4.19 -2.74
CA THR A 137 18.79 5.38 -2.34
C THR A 137 17.81 5.05 -1.21
N ALA A 138 17.09 3.93 -1.27
CA ALA A 138 16.16 3.51 -0.21
C ALA A 138 16.89 3.25 1.12
N LEU A 139 18.06 2.61 1.08
CA LEU A 139 18.89 2.37 2.25
C LEU A 139 19.43 3.69 2.84
N HIS A 140 19.97 4.57 1.99
CA HIS A 140 20.45 5.88 2.38
C HIS A 140 19.35 6.69 3.10
N ASN A 141 18.16 6.77 2.49
CA ASN A 141 17.04 7.49 3.07
C ASN A 141 16.60 6.89 4.42
N LEU A 142 16.52 5.55 4.50
CA LEU A 142 16.13 4.85 5.73
C LEU A 142 17.07 5.18 6.89
N LEU A 143 18.37 5.31 6.63
CA LEU A 143 19.41 5.56 7.64
C LEU A 143 19.69 7.06 7.86
N ALA A 144 19.09 7.97 7.11
CA ALA A 144 19.36 9.40 7.15
C ALA A 144 19.07 10.07 8.51
N ALA A 145 18.19 9.45 9.33
CA ALA A 145 17.87 9.93 10.68
C ALA A 145 18.20 8.85 11.73
N PRO A 146 19.45 8.70 12.17
CA PRO A 146 19.94 7.57 12.98
C PRO A 146 19.16 7.34 14.28
N ALA A 147 18.69 8.40 14.94
CA ALA A 147 17.93 8.31 16.19
C ALA A 147 16.44 7.92 16.00
N ARG A 148 15.97 7.89 14.76
CA ARG A 148 14.55 7.61 14.47
C ARG A 148 14.24 6.13 14.71
N PRO A 149 13.11 5.80 15.36
CA PRO A 149 12.67 4.40 15.52
C PRO A 149 12.46 3.71 14.17
N LEU A 150 12.93 2.47 14.05
CA LEU A 150 12.86 1.67 12.82
C LEU A 150 11.44 1.58 12.25
N GLY A 151 10.44 1.36 13.12
CA GLY A 151 9.05 1.26 12.68
C GLY A 151 8.54 2.54 12.02
N GLU A 152 8.92 3.71 12.52
CA GLU A 152 8.55 5.01 11.96
C GLU A 152 9.32 5.28 10.67
N ALA A 153 10.61 4.97 10.63
CA ALA A 153 11.43 5.12 9.44
C ALA A 153 10.92 4.27 8.26
N LEU A 154 10.45 3.04 8.52
CA LEU A 154 9.84 2.16 7.53
C LEU A 154 8.47 2.66 7.03
N LEU A 155 7.71 3.39 7.85
CA LEU A 155 6.41 3.94 7.45
C LEU A 155 6.52 5.23 6.66
N ASP A 156 7.66 5.92 6.74
CA ASP A 156 7.90 7.15 6.00
C ASP A 156 8.07 6.86 4.51
N GLN A 157 7.09 7.24 3.73
CA GLN A 157 7.06 6.99 2.29
C GLN A 157 8.13 7.75 1.51
N ARG A 158 8.80 8.73 2.14
CA ARG A 158 9.94 9.46 1.57
C ARG A 158 11.21 8.61 1.57
N ASN A 159 11.31 7.66 2.51
CA ASN A 159 12.46 6.75 2.58
C ASN A 159 12.37 5.67 1.50
N LEU A 160 11.26 4.93 1.49
CA LEU A 160 10.91 3.92 0.50
C LEU A 160 9.38 3.79 0.46
N ALA A 161 8.80 3.80 -0.73
CA ALA A 161 7.36 3.85 -0.88
C ALA A 161 6.72 2.45 -0.98
N GLY A 162 5.51 2.30 -0.40
CA GLY A 162 4.72 1.08 -0.47
C GLY A 162 4.51 0.37 0.87
N ILE A 163 5.42 0.50 1.85
CA ILE A 163 5.29 -0.12 3.17
C ILE A 163 4.18 0.54 3.97
N GLY A 164 3.32 -0.29 4.56
CA GLY A 164 2.35 0.11 5.56
C GLY A 164 2.56 -0.63 6.89
N ASN A 165 1.55 -0.60 7.76
CA ASN A 165 1.69 -1.09 9.13
C ASN A 165 1.88 -2.61 9.23
N ILE A 166 1.36 -3.37 8.25
CA ILE A 166 1.56 -4.82 8.20
C ILE A 166 3.01 -5.10 7.88
N TYR A 167 3.51 -4.60 6.74
CA TYR A 167 4.90 -4.84 6.35
C TYR A 167 5.90 -4.26 7.36
N LYS A 168 5.62 -3.10 7.98
CA LYS A 168 6.45 -2.55 9.06
C LYS A 168 6.67 -3.59 10.17
N ALA A 169 5.59 -4.15 10.72
CA ALA A 169 5.69 -5.12 11.83
C ALA A 169 6.42 -6.39 11.40
N GLU A 170 6.10 -6.91 10.22
CA GLU A 170 6.67 -8.13 9.67
C GLU A 170 8.17 -7.99 9.35
N LEU A 171 8.56 -6.84 8.77
CA LEU A 171 9.96 -6.54 8.46
C LEU A 171 10.80 -6.39 9.73
N CYS A 172 10.31 -5.70 10.76
CA CYS A 172 10.99 -5.61 12.05
C CYS A 172 11.16 -7.01 12.67
N PHE A 173 10.17 -7.90 12.59
CA PHE A 173 10.28 -9.27 13.05
C PHE A 173 11.33 -10.07 12.28
N LEU A 174 11.34 -9.96 10.95
CA LEU A 174 12.31 -10.66 10.10
C LEU A 174 13.74 -10.15 10.31
N ALA A 175 13.90 -8.86 10.54
CA ALA A 175 15.17 -8.23 10.90
C ALA A 175 15.63 -8.55 12.33
N ARG A 176 14.80 -9.20 13.16
CA ARG A 176 15.03 -9.45 14.57
C ARG A 176 15.26 -8.19 15.42
N ALA A 177 14.74 -7.07 14.99
CA ALA A 177 14.81 -5.78 15.66
C ALA A 177 13.42 -5.35 16.13
N THR A 178 13.32 -4.71 17.30
CA THR A 178 12.04 -4.11 17.71
C THR A 178 11.71 -2.90 16.84
N PRO A 179 10.43 -2.55 16.65
CA PRO A 179 10.05 -1.34 15.92
C PRO A 179 10.55 -0.04 16.56
N TRP A 180 10.96 -0.07 17.83
CA TRP A 180 11.49 1.07 18.57
C TRP A 180 13.00 1.20 18.50
N LEU A 181 13.72 0.22 17.93
CA LEU A 181 15.16 0.29 17.76
C LEU A 181 15.52 1.51 16.88
N PRO A 182 16.41 2.42 17.32
CA PRO A 182 16.93 3.48 16.47
C PRO A 182 17.57 2.89 15.21
N VAL A 183 17.33 3.49 14.04
CA VAL A 183 17.87 2.94 12.78
C VAL A 183 19.41 2.96 12.75
N GLY A 184 20.04 3.88 13.49
CA GLY A 184 21.49 3.94 13.63
C GLY A 184 22.10 2.76 14.41
N ASP A 185 21.30 2.06 15.23
CA ASP A 185 21.73 0.90 15.99
C ASP A 185 21.57 -0.42 15.20
N LEU A 186 21.01 -0.37 13.98
CA LEU A 186 20.94 -1.53 13.11
C LEU A 186 22.33 -1.87 12.55
N PRO A 187 22.80 -3.12 12.66
CA PRO A 187 23.98 -3.55 11.93
C PRO A 187 23.81 -3.30 10.42
N ALA A 188 24.83 -2.76 9.76
CA ALA A 188 24.77 -2.40 8.33
C ALA A 188 24.27 -3.57 7.45
N THR A 189 24.75 -4.80 7.70
CA THR A 189 24.30 -5.99 6.99
C THR A 189 22.82 -6.31 7.22
N THR A 190 22.27 -5.95 8.38
CA THR A 190 20.84 -6.11 8.67
C THR A 190 20.02 -5.06 7.96
N ALA A 191 20.48 -3.81 7.89
CA ALA A 191 19.81 -2.74 7.16
C ALA A 191 19.70 -3.07 5.65
N VAL A 192 20.80 -3.51 5.04
CA VAL A 192 20.80 -3.97 3.62
C VAL A 192 19.81 -5.11 3.40
N ARG A 193 19.84 -6.15 4.25
CA ARG A 193 18.89 -7.27 4.17
C ARG A 193 17.45 -6.83 4.37
N LEU A 194 17.20 -5.86 5.24
CA LEU A 194 15.86 -5.35 5.52
C LEU A 194 15.25 -4.72 4.26
N VAL A 195 16.00 -3.86 3.57
CA VAL A 195 15.58 -3.24 2.30
C VAL A 195 15.32 -4.29 1.22
N ALA A 196 16.24 -5.25 1.06
CA ALA A 196 16.06 -6.36 0.11
C ALA A 196 14.83 -7.23 0.46
N THR A 197 14.62 -7.53 1.75
CA THR A 197 13.45 -8.30 2.22
C THR A 197 12.15 -7.55 2.00
N ALA A 198 12.13 -6.22 2.16
CA ALA A 198 10.96 -5.39 1.87
C ALA A 198 10.55 -5.53 0.39
N LYS A 199 11.50 -5.40 -0.53
CA LYS A 199 11.30 -5.61 -1.97
C LYS A 199 10.73 -7.00 -2.25
N GLN A 200 11.39 -8.04 -1.77
CA GLN A 200 10.99 -9.44 -1.99
C GLN A 200 9.57 -9.73 -1.48
N LEU A 201 9.21 -9.23 -0.30
CA LEU A 201 7.89 -9.47 0.27
C LEU A 201 6.77 -8.78 -0.51
N LEU A 202 6.97 -7.53 -0.94
CA LEU A 202 5.97 -6.83 -1.74
C LEU A 202 5.81 -7.50 -3.10
N GLU A 203 6.89 -7.87 -3.77
CA GLU A 203 6.85 -8.60 -5.05
C GLU A 203 6.17 -9.96 -4.93
N ALA A 204 6.49 -10.74 -3.90
CA ALA A 204 5.86 -12.03 -3.66
C ALA A 204 4.34 -11.94 -3.43
N ASN A 205 3.84 -10.77 -3.01
CA ASN A 205 2.42 -10.53 -2.72
C ASN A 205 1.70 -9.70 -3.81
N ARG A 206 2.43 -9.15 -4.79
CA ARG A 206 1.86 -8.23 -5.79
C ARG A 206 0.71 -8.81 -6.61
N ASP A 207 0.65 -10.13 -6.76
CA ASP A 207 -0.39 -10.83 -7.54
C ASP A 207 -1.18 -11.83 -6.67
N ARG A 208 -0.97 -11.85 -5.35
CA ARG A 208 -1.68 -12.76 -4.43
C ARG A 208 -2.95 -12.11 -3.89
N PRO A 209 -4.08 -12.82 -3.91
CA PRO A 209 -5.34 -12.30 -3.37
C PRO A 209 -5.27 -12.07 -1.85
N VAL A 210 -4.40 -12.81 -1.16
CA VAL A 210 -4.19 -12.71 0.27
C VAL A 210 -2.71 -12.64 0.58
N ARG A 211 -2.33 -11.58 1.30
CA ARG A 211 -0.95 -11.31 1.74
C ARG A 211 -0.43 -12.38 2.68
N THR A 212 0.82 -12.77 2.49
CA THR A 212 1.56 -13.65 3.38
C THR A 212 3.02 -13.22 3.51
N THR A 213 3.60 -13.36 4.71
CA THR A 213 5.01 -13.07 5.00
C THR A 213 5.75 -14.29 5.53
N THR A 214 5.01 -15.35 5.89
CA THR A 214 5.58 -16.61 6.44
C THR A 214 6.12 -17.55 5.36
N GLY A 215 5.82 -17.27 4.08
CA GLY A 215 6.18 -18.13 2.96
C GLY A 215 5.28 -19.36 2.83
N SER A 216 5.08 -19.86 1.60
CA SER A 216 4.26 -21.05 1.33
C SER A 216 4.95 -22.37 1.70
N ARG A 217 6.14 -22.35 2.28
CA ARG A 217 6.92 -23.55 2.61
C ARG A 217 6.59 -24.19 3.96
N ALA A 218 5.79 -23.57 4.79
CA ALA A 218 5.32 -24.16 6.02
C ALA A 218 4.19 -25.15 5.71
N ARG A 219 4.54 -26.36 5.27
CA ARG A 219 3.63 -27.51 5.29
C ARG A 219 3.12 -27.68 6.73
N GLY A 220 1.83 -27.45 6.95
CA GLY A 220 1.20 -27.59 8.26
C GLY A 220 0.73 -26.30 8.93
N TYR A 221 0.98 -25.12 8.37
CA TYR A 221 0.42 -23.87 8.90
C TYR A 221 -1.02 -23.70 8.45
N LEU A 222 -1.89 -23.39 9.41
CA LEU A 222 -3.28 -23.05 9.16
C LEU A 222 -3.36 -21.78 8.26
N PRO A 223 -4.41 -21.60 7.45
CA PRO A 223 -4.62 -20.38 6.66
C PRO A 223 -4.57 -19.08 7.47
N THR A 224 -4.71 -19.15 8.80
CA THR A 224 -4.65 -18.03 9.74
C THR A 224 -3.21 -17.62 10.11
N GLU A 225 -2.19 -18.39 9.75
CA GLU A 225 -0.78 -18.16 10.12
C GLU A 225 0.05 -17.55 8.99
N ARG A 226 -0.55 -16.63 8.25
CA ARG A 226 0.07 -15.97 7.09
C ARG A 226 1.07 -14.87 7.46
N LEU A 227 0.96 -14.36 8.68
CA LEU A 227 1.78 -13.26 9.19
C LEU A 227 2.51 -13.72 10.45
N TRP A 228 3.74 -13.25 10.67
CA TRP A 228 4.55 -13.57 11.83
C TRP A 228 4.02 -12.93 13.11
N VAL A 229 3.74 -11.64 13.10
CA VAL A 229 3.39 -10.89 14.31
C VAL A 229 2.15 -10.00 14.15
N TYR A 230 1.88 -9.45 12.97
CA TYR A 230 0.82 -8.47 12.79
C TYR A 230 -0.57 -9.08 13.10
N GLY A 231 -1.33 -8.41 14.00
CA GLY A 231 -2.66 -8.84 14.41
C GLY A 231 -2.68 -10.11 15.25
N ARG A 232 -1.55 -10.53 15.83
CA ARG A 232 -1.41 -11.79 16.57
C ARG A 232 -1.15 -11.59 18.08
N THR A 233 -1.59 -10.47 18.64
CA THR A 233 -1.45 -10.19 20.08
C THR A 233 -1.89 -11.39 20.92
N HIS A 234 -1.08 -11.73 21.93
CA HIS A 234 -1.23 -12.89 22.84
C HIS A 234 -1.14 -14.28 22.18
N ARG A 235 -1.09 -14.39 20.86
CA ARG A 235 -0.88 -15.69 20.18
C ARG A 235 0.60 -16.10 20.28
N PRO A 236 0.90 -17.41 20.32
CA PRO A 236 2.28 -17.89 20.30
C PRO A 236 3.03 -17.42 19.05
N CYS A 237 4.25 -16.97 19.21
CA CYS A 237 5.16 -16.68 18.12
C CYS A 237 5.45 -17.95 17.32
N LEU A 238 5.29 -17.92 16.01
CA LEU A 238 5.52 -19.07 15.11
C LEU A 238 6.98 -19.56 15.09
N ARG A 239 7.92 -18.73 15.62
CA ARG A 239 9.34 -19.09 15.66
C ARG A 239 9.78 -19.63 17.03
N CYS A 240 9.31 -19.04 18.14
CA CYS A 240 9.83 -19.36 19.48
C CYS A 240 8.77 -19.66 20.53
N GLY A 241 7.48 -19.63 20.21
CA GLY A 241 6.36 -19.90 21.10
C GLY A 241 6.01 -18.79 22.09
N ALA A 242 6.85 -17.76 22.27
CA ALA A 242 6.55 -16.66 23.20
C ALA A 242 5.31 -15.88 22.73
N PRO A 243 4.47 -15.34 23.65
CA PRO A 243 3.30 -14.57 23.27
C PRO A 243 3.70 -13.26 22.55
N ILE A 244 3.07 -13.00 21.41
CA ILE A 244 3.21 -11.73 20.69
C ILE A 244 2.65 -10.60 21.53
N ARG A 245 3.35 -9.49 21.60
CA ARG A 245 2.95 -8.27 22.28
C ARG A 245 2.49 -7.22 21.27
N ALA A 246 1.68 -6.26 21.74
CA ALA A 246 1.27 -5.10 20.98
C ALA A 246 1.29 -3.86 21.88
N ALA A 247 1.71 -2.73 21.29
CA ALA A 247 1.62 -1.41 21.89
C ALA A 247 1.42 -0.36 20.79
N GLU A 248 1.09 0.86 21.16
CA GLU A 248 0.99 1.96 20.23
C GLU A 248 2.38 2.55 19.92
N GLN A 249 2.64 2.85 18.65
CA GLN A 249 3.79 3.59 18.17
C GLN A 249 3.28 4.58 17.12
N ASP A 250 3.46 5.88 17.35
CA ASP A 250 3.00 6.94 16.43
C ASP A 250 1.54 6.73 15.99
N THR A 251 0.61 6.66 16.97
CA THR A 251 -0.85 6.45 16.76
C THR A 251 -1.24 5.15 16.07
N ARG A 252 -0.33 4.18 15.95
CA ARG A 252 -0.59 2.91 15.25
C ARG A 252 -0.31 1.70 16.12
N PRO A 253 -1.20 0.70 16.12
CA PRO A 253 -0.93 -0.57 16.80
C PRO A 253 0.28 -1.24 16.16
N THR A 254 1.27 -1.57 16.97
CA THR A 254 2.53 -2.16 16.56
C THR A 254 2.73 -3.47 17.29
N TYR A 255 3.16 -4.51 16.57
CA TYR A 255 3.22 -5.89 17.06
C TYR A 255 4.65 -6.38 17.02
N TRP A 256 5.08 -7.13 18.06
CA TRP A 256 6.42 -7.73 18.10
C TRP A 256 6.49 -8.99 18.95
N CYS A 257 7.51 -9.80 18.74
CA CYS A 257 7.86 -10.93 19.59
C CYS A 257 8.97 -10.53 20.58
N PRO A 258 8.73 -10.55 21.91
CA PRO A 258 9.72 -10.08 22.88
C PRO A 258 10.97 -10.98 22.99
N ARG A 259 10.93 -12.21 22.45
CA ARG A 259 12.08 -13.14 22.44
C ARG A 259 12.86 -13.14 21.12
N CYS A 260 12.19 -12.83 19.99
CA CYS A 260 12.81 -12.90 18.68
C CYS A 260 13.40 -11.57 18.22
N GLN A 261 12.96 -10.46 18.81
CA GLN A 261 13.34 -9.11 18.41
C GLN A 261 14.07 -8.42 19.56
N SER A 262 15.25 -7.93 19.28
CA SER A 262 16.09 -7.18 20.23
C SER A 262 15.93 -5.68 20.05
N GLY A 263 16.15 -4.93 21.13
CA GLY A 263 16.06 -3.47 21.17
C GLY A 263 15.06 -2.98 22.21
N PRO A 264 14.92 -1.65 22.34
CA PRO A 264 13.97 -1.04 23.27
C PRO A 264 12.52 -1.45 22.95
N THR A 265 11.69 -1.44 23.99
CA THR A 265 10.24 -1.68 23.92
C THR A 265 9.53 -0.62 24.76
N PRO A 266 8.23 -0.35 24.56
CA PRO A 266 7.47 0.58 25.40
C PRO A 266 7.32 0.07 26.84
#